data_7032764e8e57e0027416791e97916c6b
#
_entry.id   7032764e8e57e0027416791e97916c6b
#
_cell.length_a   1.000
_cell.length_b   1.000
_cell.length_c   1.000
_cell.angle_alpha   90.00
_cell.angle_beta   90.00
_cell.angle_gamma   90.00
#
_symmetry.space_group_name_H-M   'P 1'
#
loop_
_entity.id
_entity.type
_entity.pdbx_description
1 polymer ?
#
loop_
_entity_poly.entity_id
_entity_poly.type
_entity_poly.pdbx_seq_one_letter_code
_entity_poly.pdbx_strand_id
1 'polypeptide(L)'
;MMTDTHRAIDAVWRIESAKLIAGLTRIVRDVGLAEDLAQDALVAALEQWPQSGVPTNPGAWLMATAKRRGIDAMRRGAMQDRKHEQVGYELESKQETVVAELDAALDDNVGDDILRLIFMSCHPVLSTEARTALTLRLLGGLTTEEIARAFLVPEATVAQRIVRAKRTLADAGVPFEVPRGADLKARLASVLEVIYLTFNEGYAATAGDDWVRPALCEDALRLGRIVAELMPNESEVQGLVALMEIQASRLRARVGPSGEPVLLLDQDRGRWDHVLVRRGLAALARAESLGGAIGPYTLQAAIAACHARARTGSETDWARIAALYSALAQLTPSPIIELNRAVAIAMAFGPAAGLQVVDGLMAEPSLKNYHLLPSVRGDLLTKLGRYDEARAELERAASLTKNVRERTLLLDRAAACERSAARS
;
A
#
# COMPACT_ATOMS: atom_id res chain seq x y z
N MET A 1 -14.15 -5.49 -26.40
CA MET A 1 -13.98 -6.75 -25.65
C MET A 1 -12.50 -7.12 -25.71
N MET A 2 -11.78 -7.19 -24.57
CA MET A 2 -10.38 -7.62 -24.56
C MET A 2 -10.30 -9.08 -25.00
N THR A 3 -9.39 -9.40 -25.95
CA THR A 3 -9.14 -10.77 -26.36
C THR A 3 -8.43 -11.57 -25.27
N ASP A 4 -8.46 -12.90 -25.32
CA ASP A 4 -7.74 -13.74 -24.36
C ASP A 4 -6.24 -13.42 -24.32
N THR A 5 -5.66 -13.10 -25.48
CA THR A 5 -4.26 -12.68 -25.60
C THR A 5 -3.96 -11.37 -24.86
N HIS A 6 -4.85 -10.37 -24.95
CA HIS A 6 -4.66 -9.11 -24.23
C HIS A 6 -4.71 -9.30 -22.72
N ARG A 7 -5.61 -10.16 -22.22
CA ARG A 7 -5.64 -10.54 -20.79
C ARG A 7 -4.37 -11.24 -20.34
N ALA A 8 -3.83 -12.12 -21.19
CA ALA A 8 -2.56 -12.78 -20.90
C ALA A 8 -1.38 -11.79 -20.87
N ILE A 9 -1.34 -10.81 -21.81
CA ILE A 9 -0.32 -9.76 -21.83
C ILE A 9 -0.40 -8.92 -20.54
N ASP A 10 -1.59 -8.50 -20.12
CA ASP A 10 -1.79 -7.73 -18.89
C ASP A 10 -1.31 -8.51 -17.65
N ALA A 11 -1.66 -9.79 -17.56
CA ALA A 11 -1.20 -10.66 -16.48
C ALA A 11 0.33 -10.82 -16.45
N VAL A 12 0.95 -11.01 -17.61
CA VAL A 12 2.41 -11.07 -17.75
C VAL A 12 3.06 -9.76 -17.34
N TRP A 13 2.52 -8.64 -17.79
CA TRP A 13 3.03 -7.32 -17.43
C TRP A 13 3.03 -7.08 -15.92
N ARG A 14 1.94 -7.39 -15.25
CA ARG A 14 1.83 -7.26 -13.77
C ARG A 14 2.86 -8.10 -13.01
N ILE A 15 3.29 -9.23 -13.57
CA ILE A 15 4.28 -10.12 -12.96
C ILE A 15 5.71 -9.68 -13.28
N GLU A 16 5.98 -9.28 -14.53
CA GLU A 16 7.34 -9.13 -15.04
C GLU A 16 7.82 -7.67 -15.09
N SER A 17 6.90 -6.68 -15.10
CA SER A 17 7.26 -5.26 -15.28
C SER A 17 8.27 -4.75 -14.26
N ALA A 18 8.10 -5.09 -12.98
CA ALA A 18 9.01 -4.65 -11.92
C ALA A 18 10.43 -5.20 -12.11
N LYS A 19 10.56 -6.48 -12.48
CA LYS A 19 11.84 -7.14 -12.77
C LYS A 19 12.52 -6.50 -13.99
N LEU A 20 11.71 -6.26 -15.04
CA LEU A 20 12.16 -5.64 -16.27
C LEU A 20 12.69 -4.23 -16.03
N ILE A 21 11.91 -3.37 -15.36
CA ILE A 21 12.30 -1.99 -15.03
C ILE A 21 13.53 -1.98 -14.12
N ALA A 22 13.57 -2.84 -13.10
CA ALA A 22 14.70 -2.91 -12.17
C ALA A 22 16.00 -3.30 -12.89
N GLY A 23 15.97 -4.34 -13.72
CA GLY A 23 17.12 -4.77 -14.53
C GLY A 23 17.58 -3.70 -15.51
N LEU A 24 16.64 -3.02 -16.18
CA LEU A 24 16.95 -1.91 -17.08
C LEU A 24 17.53 -0.71 -16.33
N THR A 25 16.98 -0.35 -15.15
CA THR A 25 17.49 0.78 -14.33
C THR A 25 18.95 0.57 -13.94
N ARG A 26 19.34 -0.67 -13.59
CA ARG A 26 20.73 -1.01 -13.30
C ARG A 26 21.65 -0.73 -14.50
N ILE A 27 21.16 -0.99 -15.71
CA ILE A 27 21.91 -0.84 -16.96
C ILE A 27 22.01 0.63 -17.37
N VAL A 28 20.85 1.30 -17.52
CA VAL A 28 20.80 2.67 -18.06
C VAL A 28 21.01 3.73 -17.00
N ARG A 29 20.98 3.37 -15.71
CA ARG A 29 21.14 4.26 -14.55
C ARG A 29 20.15 5.43 -14.51
N ASP A 30 19.04 5.29 -15.22
CA ASP A 30 17.93 6.23 -15.27
C ASP A 30 16.61 5.46 -15.23
N VAL A 31 15.84 5.67 -14.17
CA VAL A 31 14.57 4.96 -13.97
C VAL A 31 13.50 5.42 -14.97
N GLY A 32 13.58 6.64 -15.46
CA GLY A 32 12.68 7.17 -16.48
C GLY A 32 12.88 6.45 -17.80
N LEU A 33 14.14 6.44 -18.29
CA LEU A 33 14.50 5.71 -19.50
C LEU A 33 14.22 4.21 -19.37
N ALA A 34 14.50 3.62 -18.21
CA ALA A 34 14.23 2.19 -17.97
C ALA A 34 12.73 1.87 -18.10
N GLU A 35 11.84 2.71 -17.55
CA GLU A 35 10.40 2.53 -17.70
C GLU A 35 9.96 2.70 -19.15
N ASP A 36 10.45 3.73 -19.86
CA ASP A 36 10.10 3.96 -21.26
C ASP A 36 10.49 2.76 -22.14
N LEU A 37 11.68 2.21 -21.96
CA LEU A 37 12.14 0.99 -22.64
C LEU A 37 11.29 -0.23 -22.32
N ALA A 38 10.87 -0.37 -21.06
CA ALA A 38 9.98 -1.44 -20.64
C ALA A 38 8.58 -1.31 -21.27
N GLN A 39 8.04 -0.09 -21.35
CA GLN A 39 6.77 0.18 -22.02
C GLN A 39 6.85 -0.07 -23.53
N ASP A 40 7.95 0.30 -24.15
CA ASP A 40 8.22 -0.01 -25.55
C ASP A 40 8.21 -1.52 -25.83
N ALA A 41 8.73 -2.33 -24.90
CA ALA A 41 8.67 -3.77 -25.02
C ALA A 41 7.23 -4.31 -24.85
N LEU A 42 6.43 -3.69 -23.96
CA LEU A 42 5.00 -4.01 -23.83
C LEU A 42 4.23 -3.70 -25.10
N VAL A 43 4.48 -2.52 -25.73
CA VAL A 43 3.85 -2.16 -27.01
C VAL A 43 4.19 -3.20 -28.08
N ALA A 44 5.45 -3.61 -28.17
CA ALA A 44 5.86 -4.68 -29.11
C ALA A 44 5.16 -6.01 -28.82
N ALA A 45 4.92 -6.35 -27.55
CA ALA A 45 4.16 -7.55 -27.19
C ALA A 45 2.69 -7.44 -27.61
N LEU A 46 2.06 -6.28 -27.43
CA LEU A 46 0.68 -6.01 -27.87
C LEU A 46 0.52 -6.10 -29.40
N GLU A 47 1.56 -5.76 -30.17
CA GLU A 47 1.56 -5.85 -31.63
C GLU A 47 1.83 -7.29 -32.12
N GLN A 48 2.74 -7.99 -31.50
CA GLN A 48 3.26 -9.27 -32.03
C GLN A 48 2.54 -10.50 -31.47
N TRP A 49 2.27 -10.57 -30.16
CA TRP A 49 1.70 -11.75 -29.54
C TRP A 49 0.27 -12.11 -29.99
N PRO A 50 -0.60 -11.18 -30.41
CA PRO A 50 -1.87 -11.56 -31.00
C PRO A 50 -1.73 -12.42 -32.28
N GLN A 51 -0.60 -12.32 -32.97
CA GLN A 51 -0.33 -13.05 -34.22
C GLN A 51 0.55 -14.27 -34.01
N SER A 52 1.57 -14.17 -33.13
CA SER A 52 2.58 -15.22 -32.90
C SER A 52 2.27 -16.14 -31.73
N GLY A 53 1.31 -15.77 -30.88
CA GLY A 53 1.08 -16.36 -29.57
C GLY A 53 2.01 -15.79 -28.49
N VAL A 54 1.64 -16.03 -27.22
CA VAL A 54 2.48 -15.65 -26.05
C VAL A 54 3.69 -16.58 -26.00
N PRO A 55 4.93 -16.05 -25.91
CA PRO A 55 6.13 -16.86 -25.82
C PRO A 55 6.14 -17.78 -24.59
N THR A 56 6.87 -18.87 -24.64
CA THR A 56 7.04 -19.82 -23.51
C THR A 56 7.69 -19.12 -22.30
N ASN A 57 8.61 -18.17 -22.54
CA ASN A 57 9.20 -17.33 -21.50
C ASN A 57 8.96 -15.85 -21.85
N PRO A 58 7.79 -15.29 -21.45
CA PRO A 58 7.42 -13.93 -21.82
C PRO A 58 8.31 -12.87 -21.16
N GLY A 59 8.80 -13.09 -19.93
CA GLY A 59 9.72 -12.17 -19.24
C GLY A 59 11.06 -12.04 -19.98
N ALA A 60 11.66 -13.14 -20.40
CA ALA A 60 12.88 -13.12 -21.18
C ALA A 60 12.69 -12.43 -22.55
N TRP A 61 11.54 -12.63 -23.19
CA TRP A 61 11.21 -11.96 -24.46
C TRP A 61 11.10 -10.45 -24.30
N LEU A 62 10.40 -10.01 -23.26
CA LEU A 62 10.25 -8.57 -22.92
C LEU A 62 11.63 -7.95 -22.64
N MET A 63 12.47 -8.61 -21.84
CA MET A 63 13.81 -8.15 -21.51
C MET A 63 14.70 -8.04 -22.76
N ALA A 64 14.71 -9.05 -23.62
CA ALA A 64 15.48 -9.03 -24.87
C ALA A 64 15.02 -7.91 -25.81
N THR A 65 13.70 -7.68 -25.88
CA THR A 65 13.12 -6.61 -26.70
C THR A 65 13.48 -5.22 -26.17
N ALA A 66 13.35 -5.00 -24.84
CA ALA A 66 13.71 -3.75 -24.19
C ALA A 66 15.21 -3.43 -24.31
N LYS A 67 16.09 -4.43 -24.12
CA LYS A 67 17.54 -4.30 -24.30
C LYS A 67 17.90 -3.85 -25.70
N ARG A 68 17.36 -4.51 -26.72
CA ARG A 68 17.63 -4.18 -28.11
C ARG A 68 17.29 -2.72 -28.40
N ARG A 69 16.12 -2.26 -27.94
CA ARG A 69 15.69 -0.85 -28.06
C ARG A 69 16.58 0.09 -27.24
N GLY A 70 17.02 -0.31 -26.04
CA GLY A 70 17.95 0.45 -25.20
C GLY A 70 19.30 0.66 -25.87
N ILE A 71 19.88 -0.38 -26.46
CA ILE A 71 21.13 -0.30 -27.23
C ILE A 71 20.97 0.67 -28.41
N ASP A 72 19.86 0.59 -29.14
CA ASP A 72 19.58 1.49 -30.27
C ASP A 72 19.38 2.95 -29.83
N ALA A 73 18.76 3.17 -28.66
CA ALA A 73 18.63 4.51 -28.08
C ALA A 73 19.96 5.11 -27.64
N MET A 74 20.80 4.31 -26.96
CA MET A 74 22.14 4.72 -26.56
C MET A 74 23.05 5.00 -27.77
N ARG A 75 22.97 4.18 -28.83
CA ARG A 75 23.70 4.44 -30.10
C ARG A 75 23.28 5.76 -30.75
N ARG A 76 21.98 6.06 -30.78
CA ARG A 76 21.46 7.33 -31.32
C ARG A 76 21.91 8.54 -30.49
N GLY A 77 21.86 8.45 -29.15
CA GLY A 77 22.39 9.50 -28.26
C GLY A 77 23.87 9.74 -28.46
N ALA A 78 24.68 8.69 -28.48
CA ALA A 78 26.11 8.79 -28.72
C ALA A 78 26.47 9.37 -30.13
N MET A 79 25.63 9.11 -31.16
CA MET A 79 25.80 9.75 -32.48
C MET A 79 25.44 11.24 -32.48
N GLN A 80 24.44 11.65 -31.66
CA GLN A 80 24.11 13.08 -31.53
C GLN A 80 25.18 13.83 -30.76
N ASP A 81 25.74 13.25 -29.69
CA ASP A 81 26.87 13.85 -28.95
C ASP A 81 28.15 13.87 -29.75
N ARG A 82 28.41 12.89 -30.63
CA ARG A 82 29.56 12.89 -31.57
C ARG A 82 29.51 14.00 -32.62
N LYS A 83 28.35 14.61 -32.89
CA LYS A 83 28.27 15.81 -33.71
C LYS A 83 28.80 17.05 -33.01
N HIS A 84 29.04 16.98 -31.70
CA HIS A 84 29.59 18.07 -30.91
C HIS A 84 31.01 17.85 -30.39
N GLU A 85 31.59 16.62 -30.42
CA GLU A 85 32.97 16.35 -30.00
C GLU A 85 33.63 15.25 -30.84
N GLN A 86 34.74 15.60 -31.49
CA GLN A 86 35.62 14.66 -32.18
C GLN A 86 36.50 13.91 -31.17
N VAL A 87 36.07 12.74 -30.68
CA VAL A 87 36.99 11.73 -30.12
C VAL A 87 36.38 10.33 -30.35
N GLY A 88 36.89 9.65 -31.35
CA GLY A 88 36.55 8.27 -31.68
C GLY A 88 37.69 7.33 -31.29
N TYR A 89 37.41 6.15 -30.87
CA TYR A 89 38.16 4.87 -30.79
C TYR A 89 38.07 4.11 -29.46
N GLU A 90 37.78 4.73 -28.32
CA GLU A 90 37.69 3.99 -27.05
C GLU A 90 36.27 3.47 -26.70
N LEU A 91 35.28 3.80 -27.50
CA LEU A 91 33.85 3.51 -27.18
C LEU A 91 33.35 2.15 -27.74
N GLU A 92 34.03 1.59 -28.77
CA GLU A 92 33.61 0.27 -29.30
C GLU A 92 33.97 -0.88 -28.35
N SER A 93 35.16 -0.83 -27.71
CA SER A 93 35.56 -1.88 -26.74
C SER A 93 34.76 -1.84 -25.45
N LYS A 94 34.31 -0.64 -25.02
CA LYS A 94 33.40 -0.49 -23.88
C LYS A 94 31.97 -0.97 -24.18
N GLN A 95 31.54 -0.92 -25.43
CA GLN A 95 30.20 -1.39 -25.85
C GLN A 95 30.06 -2.92 -25.88
N GLU A 96 31.10 -3.64 -26.32
CA GLU A 96 31.09 -5.11 -26.27
C GLU A 96 31.16 -5.62 -24.83
N THR A 97 31.90 -4.94 -23.96
CA THR A 97 31.97 -5.27 -22.53
C THR A 97 30.60 -5.03 -21.82
N VAL A 98 29.91 -3.92 -22.14
CA VAL A 98 28.57 -3.64 -21.62
C VAL A 98 27.55 -4.66 -22.08
N VAL A 99 27.59 -5.14 -23.31
CA VAL A 99 26.68 -6.17 -23.83
C VAL A 99 26.96 -7.54 -23.17
N ALA A 100 28.23 -7.90 -22.97
CA ALA A 100 28.61 -9.14 -22.29
C ALA A 100 28.32 -9.12 -20.79
N GLU A 101 28.54 -7.98 -20.12
CA GLU A 101 28.14 -7.73 -18.74
C GLU A 101 26.62 -7.72 -18.57
N LEU A 102 25.88 -7.29 -19.61
CA LEU A 102 24.41 -7.36 -19.66
C LEU A 102 23.88 -8.80 -19.66
N ASP A 103 24.52 -9.73 -20.37
CA ASP A 103 24.07 -11.11 -20.44
C ASP A 103 24.43 -11.91 -19.17
N ALA A 104 25.61 -11.66 -18.60
CA ALA A 104 26.07 -12.34 -17.38
C ALA A 104 25.35 -11.84 -16.10
N ALA A 105 24.85 -10.61 -16.10
CA ALA A 105 24.26 -9.98 -14.92
C ALA A 105 22.78 -10.27 -14.69
N LEU A 106 22.10 -10.96 -15.62
CA LEU A 106 20.64 -11.10 -15.59
C LEU A 106 20.11 -12.29 -14.80
N ASP A 107 20.91 -13.32 -14.59
CA ASP A 107 20.43 -14.55 -13.94
C ASP A 107 20.59 -14.57 -12.42
N ASP A 108 21.53 -13.79 -11.84
CA ASP A 108 21.86 -13.91 -10.41
C ASP A 108 21.31 -12.85 -9.45
N ASN A 109 20.78 -11.69 -9.92
CA ASN A 109 20.50 -10.55 -9.05
C ASN A 109 19.09 -9.94 -9.14
N VAL A 110 18.09 -10.62 -9.67
CA VAL A 110 16.73 -10.08 -9.87
C VAL A 110 16.11 -9.59 -8.55
N GLY A 111 16.30 -10.30 -7.46
CA GLY A 111 15.81 -9.92 -6.14
C GLY A 111 16.45 -8.63 -5.63
N ASP A 112 17.76 -8.51 -5.76
CA ASP A 112 18.52 -7.32 -5.36
C ASP A 112 18.14 -6.10 -6.19
N ASP A 113 17.93 -6.24 -7.49
CA ASP A 113 17.52 -5.15 -8.35
C ASP A 113 16.10 -4.64 -8.04
N ILE A 114 15.17 -5.54 -7.74
CA ILE A 114 13.83 -5.18 -7.27
C ILE A 114 13.93 -4.41 -5.95
N LEU A 115 14.75 -4.88 -5.01
CA LEU A 115 14.94 -4.21 -3.73
C LEU A 115 15.53 -2.80 -3.92
N ARG A 116 16.52 -2.64 -4.80
CA ARG A 116 17.07 -1.32 -5.17
C ARG A 116 15.99 -0.41 -5.76
N LEU A 117 15.14 -0.92 -6.65
CA LEU A 117 14.04 -0.17 -7.24
C LEU A 117 13.01 0.26 -6.19
N ILE A 118 12.71 -0.61 -5.22
CA ILE A 118 11.84 -0.29 -4.07
C ILE A 118 12.42 0.89 -3.27
N PHE A 119 13.69 0.81 -2.87
CA PHE A 119 14.33 1.87 -2.11
C PHE A 119 14.47 3.18 -2.89
N MET A 120 14.67 3.12 -4.21
CA MET A 120 14.69 4.30 -5.07
C MET A 120 13.31 4.94 -5.17
N SER A 121 12.27 4.19 -5.51
CA SER A 121 10.90 4.71 -5.69
C SER A 121 10.28 5.23 -4.39
N CYS A 122 10.68 4.70 -3.25
CA CYS A 122 10.25 5.14 -1.92
C CYS A 122 11.22 6.13 -1.26
N HIS A 123 12.14 6.76 -2.02
CA HIS A 123 13.14 7.65 -1.45
C HIS A 123 12.52 8.88 -0.75
N PRO A 124 12.99 9.26 0.48
CA PRO A 124 12.40 10.36 1.27
C PRO A 124 12.53 11.75 0.63
N VAL A 125 13.35 11.92 -0.41
CA VAL A 125 13.41 13.16 -1.22
C VAL A 125 12.09 13.44 -1.93
N LEU A 126 11.28 12.41 -2.15
CA LEU A 126 9.95 12.52 -2.76
C LEU A 126 8.87 12.74 -1.68
N SER A 127 7.81 13.48 -2.02
CA SER A 127 6.62 13.53 -1.14
C SER A 127 5.94 12.15 -1.05
N THR A 128 5.16 11.93 -0.02
CA THR A 128 4.44 10.66 0.20
C THR A 128 3.56 10.28 -1.00
N GLU A 129 2.84 11.26 -1.58
CA GLU A 129 1.99 11.03 -2.76
C GLU A 129 2.81 10.68 -4.01
N ALA A 130 3.99 11.30 -4.16
CA ALA A 130 4.89 11.01 -5.27
C ALA A 130 5.52 9.62 -5.14
N ARG A 131 5.95 9.24 -3.92
CA ARG A 131 6.45 7.89 -3.60
C ARG A 131 5.38 6.83 -3.91
N THR A 132 4.16 7.04 -3.43
CA THR A 132 3.04 6.11 -3.64
C THR A 132 2.73 5.94 -5.13
N ALA A 133 2.58 7.04 -5.87
CA ALA A 133 2.29 6.98 -7.31
C ALA A 133 3.43 6.29 -8.08
N LEU A 134 4.67 6.63 -7.80
CA LEU A 134 5.84 6.04 -8.47
C LEU A 134 5.99 4.55 -8.14
N THR A 135 5.81 4.16 -6.88
CA THR A 135 5.90 2.75 -6.44
C THR A 135 4.82 1.90 -7.12
N LEU A 136 3.58 2.36 -7.15
CA LEU A 136 2.50 1.65 -7.82
C LEU A 136 2.74 1.54 -9.33
N ARG A 137 3.30 2.56 -9.93
CA ARG A 137 3.65 2.56 -11.35
C ARG A 137 4.76 1.55 -11.68
N LEU A 138 5.89 1.64 -10.98
CA LEU A 138 7.12 0.89 -11.30
C LEU A 138 7.10 -0.56 -10.76
N LEU A 139 6.52 -0.76 -9.58
CA LEU A 139 6.52 -2.04 -8.87
C LEU A 139 5.14 -2.71 -8.89
N GLY A 140 4.08 -1.90 -8.86
CA GLY A 140 2.70 -2.36 -8.96
C GLY A 140 2.32 -2.77 -10.38
N GLY A 141 2.97 -2.17 -11.39
CA GLY A 141 2.60 -2.34 -12.79
C GLY A 141 1.28 -1.67 -13.17
N LEU A 142 0.78 -0.75 -12.32
CA LEU A 142 -0.48 -0.04 -12.53
C LEU A 142 -0.31 1.04 -13.60
N THR A 143 -1.37 1.26 -14.38
CA THR A 143 -1.45 2.40 -15.28
C THR A 143 -1.70 3.70 -14.51
N THR A 144 -1.40 4.84 -15.13
CA THR A 144 -1.70 6.16 -14.56
C THR A 144 -3.19 6.33 -14.27
N GLU A 145 -4.06 5.81 -15.15
CA GLU A 145 -5.51 5.81 -14.98
C GLU A 145 -5.95 4.97 -13.77
N GLU A 146 -5.39 3.76 -13.59
CA GLU A 146 -5.69 2.90 -12.43
C GLU A 146 -5.29 3.57 -11.12
N ILE A 147 -4.10 4.20 -11.06
CA ILE A 147 -3.64 4.94 -9.89
C ILE A 147 -4.55 6.16 -9.63
N ALA A 148 -4.91 6.91 -10.67
CA ALA A 148 -5.80 8.07 -10.56
C ALA A 148 -7.17 7.68 -10.02
N ARG A 149 -7.74 6.60 -10.54
CA ARG A 149 -9.01 6.02 -10.06
C ARG A 149 -8.91 5.55 -8.62
N ALA A 150 -7.81 4.90 -8.27
CA ALA A 150 -7.57 4.37 -6.93
C ALA A 150 -7.53 5.47 -5.85
N PHE A 151 -6.97 6.64 -6.18
CA PHE A 151 -6.84 7.76 -5.24
C PHE A 151 -7.82 8.91 -5.49
N LEU A 152 -8.77 8.74 -6.41
CA LEU A 152 -9.78 9.74 -6.78
C LEU A 152 -9.19 11.11 -7.12
N VAL A 153 -8.09 11.10 -7.87
CA VAL A 153 -7.42 12.30 -8.37
C VAL A 153 -7.45 12.31 -9.90
N PRO A 154 -7.39 13.48 -10.56
CA PRO A 154 -7.29 13.54 -12.01
C PRO A 154 -6.07 12.79 -12.55
N GLU A 155 -6.20 12.08 -13.66
CA GLU A 155 -5.11 11.33 -14.30
C GLU A 155 -3.90 12.23 -14.61
N ALA A 156 -4.15 13.44 -15.11
CA ALA A 156 -3.10 14.44 -15.35
C ALA A 156 -2.28 14.76 -14.08
N THR A 157 -2.92 14.75 -12.90
CA THR A 157 -2.25 14.97 -11.62
C THR A 157 -1.28 13.83 -11.30
N VAL A 158 -1.70 12.58 -11.52
CA VAL A 158 -0.84 11.40 -11.31
C VAL A 158 0.32 11.39 -12.31
N ALA A 159 0.03 11.64 -13.58
CA ALA A 159 1.06 11.73 -14.63
C ALA A 159 2.13 12.75 -14.27
N GLN A 160 1.72 13.97 -13.86
CA GLN A 160 2.66 15.00 -13.42
C GLN A 160 3.45 14.60 -12.17
N ARG A 161 2.82 13.94 -11.20
CA ARG A 161 3.52 13.43 -10.00
C ARG A 161 4.61 12.44 -10.35
N ILE A 162 4.32 11.48 -11.24
CA ILE A 162 5.29 10.47 -11.69
C ILE A 162 6.45 11.13 -12.44
N VAL A 163 6.16 12.01 -13.41
CA VAL A 163 7.20 12.73 -14.17
C VAL A 163 8.09 13.57 -13.26
N ARG A 164 7.50 14.34 -12.32
CA ARG A 164 8.26 15.14 -11.35
C ARG A 164 9.07 14.25 -10.41
N ALA A 165 8.52 13.13 -9.95
CA ALA A 165 9.23 12.20 -9.08
C ALA A 165 10.48 11.64 -9.76
N LYS A 166 10.38 11.17 -11.00
CA LYS A 166 11.52 10.69 -11.78
C LYS A 166 12.58 11.76 -11.94
N ARG A 167 12.18 12.98 -12.30
CA ARG A 167 13.08 14.12 -12.42
C ARG A 167 13.77 14.45 -11.09
N THR A 168 13.01 14.50 -9.99
CA THR A 168 13.58 14.77 -8.65
C THR A 168 14.62 13.73 -8.25
N LEU A 169 14.38 12.44 -8.55
CA LEU A 169 15.34 11.37 -8.29
C LEU A 169 16.61 11.55 -9.11
N ALA A 170 16.49 11.92 -10.40
CA ALA A 170 17.61 12.18 -11.29
C ALA A 170 18.41 13.42 -10.86
N ASP A 171 17.71 14.55 -10.61
CA ASP A 171 18.34 15.81 -10.18
C ASP A 171 19.05 15.68 -8.82
N ALA A 172 18.53 14.85 -7.92
CA ALA A 172 19.13 14.55 -6.62
C ALA A 172 20.25 13.49 -6.68
N GLY A 173 20.50 12.89 -7.85
CA GLY A 173 21.49 11.83 -8.02
C GLY A 173 21.26 10.62 -7.14
N VAL A 174 19.99 10.24 -6.89
CA VAL A 174 19.65 9.12 -6.00
C VAL A 174 20.23 7.82 -6.55
N PRO A 175 21.12 7.14 -5.80
CA PRO A 175 21.79 5.95 -6.30
C PRO A 175 20.82 4.75 -6.38
N PHE A 176 21.03 3.90 -7.38
CA PHE A 176 20.32 2.63 -7.53
C PHE A 176 20.99 1.55 -6.68
N GLU A 177 20.77 1.62 -5.37
CA GLU A 177 21.39 0.72 -4.39
C GLU A 177 20.47 0.43 -3.19
N VAL A 178 20.78 -0.62 -2.46
CA VAL A 178 20.18 -0.89 -1.16
C VAL A 178 20.97 -0.10 -0.11
N PRO A 179 20.31 0.77 0.67
CA PRO A 179 20.96 1.53 1.72
C PRO A 179 21.53 0.61 2.80
N ARG A 180 22.53 1.09 3.57
CA ARG A 180 23.20 0.32 4.60
C ARG A 180 23.18 1.04 5.96
N GLY A 181 23.38 0.29 7.03
CA GLY A 181 23.53 0.85 8.39
C GLY A 181 22.31 1.65 8.84
N ALA A 182 22.53 2.87 9.35
CA ALA A 182 21.49 3.73 9.88
C ALA A 182 20.47 4.17 8.79
N ASP A 183 20.94 4.40 7.57
CA ASP A 183 20.09 4.82 6.46
C ASP A 183 19.10 3.73 6.05
N LEU A 184 19.46 2.45 6.21
CA LEU A 184 18.56 1.35 5.90
C LEU A 184 17.27 1.44 6.73
N LYS A 185 17.37 1.69 8.03
CA LYS A 185 16.19 1.78 8.91
C LYS A 185 15.27 2.92 8.54
N ALA A 186 15.84 4.12 8.30
CA ALA A 186 15.06 5.30 7.93
C ALA A 186 14.37 5.11 6.57
N ARG A 187 15.06 4.54 5.59
CA ARG A 187 14.54 4.30 4.25
C ARG A 187 13.56 3.14 4.20
N LEU A 188 13.78 2.08 5.01
CA LEU A 188 12.83 0.99 5.17
C LEU A 188 11.51 1.50 5.75
N ALA A 189 11.54 2.39 6.75
CA ALA A 189 10.32 3.02 7.27
C ALA A 189 9.51 3.72 6.17
N SER A 190 10.17 4.41 5.25
CA SER A 190 9.52 5.04 4.08
C SER A 190 8.89 4.02 3.12
N VAL A 191 9.53 2.87 2.90
CA VAL A 191 8.99 1.77 2.09
C VAL A 191 7.73 1.21 2.74
N LEU A 192 7.80 0.89 4.03
CA LEU A 192 6.68 0.32 4.78
C LEU A 192 5.50 1.29 4.84
N GLU A 193 5.77 2.60 5.00
CA GLU A 193 4.75 3.65 4.97
C GLU A 193 3.97 3.65 3.64
N VAL A 194 4.67 3.62 2.50
CA VAL A 194 4.03 3.62 1.18
C VAL A 194 3.16 2.38 0.98
N ILE A 195 3.65 1.20 1.35
CA ILE A 195 2.89 -0.05 1.25
C ILE A 195 1.65 0.00 2.15
N TYR A 196 1.82 0.46 3.39
CA TYR A 196 0.73 0.58 4.35
C TYR A 196 -0.35 1.59 3.91
N LEU A 197 0.03 2.76 3.41
CA LEU A 197 -0.91 3.76 2.90
C LEU A 197 -1.69 3.25 1.69
N THR A 198 -1.02 2.53 0.78
CA THR A 198 -1.68 1.88 -0.36
C THR A 198 -2.70 0.85 0.12
N PHE A 199 -2.31 0.02 1.08
CA PHE A 199 -3.21 -0.98 1.67
C PHE A 199 -4.41 -0.32 2.35
N ASN A 200 -4.20 0.72 3.16
CA ASN A 200 -5.26 1.40 3.89
C ASN A 200 -6.28 2.03 2.96
N GLU A 201 -5.86 2.67 1.87
CA GLU A 201 -6.78 3.22 0.87
C GLU A 201 -7.62 2.10 0.19
N GLY A 202 -7.03 0.93 -0.01
CA GLY A 202 -7.74 -0.24 -0.49
C GLY A 202 -8.72 -0.84 0.53
N TYR A 203 -8.31 -0.84 1.80
CA TYR A 203 -9.04 -1.45 2.89
C TYR A 203 -10.22 -0.59 3.40
N ALA A 204 -10.06 0.72 3.42
CA ALA A 204 -11.07 1.68 3.83
C ALA A 204 -10.95 2.93 2.96
N ALA A 205 -11.71 2.96 1.87
CA ALA A 205 -11.67 4.05 0.91
C ALA A 205 -12.06 5.38 1.57
N THR A 206 -11.16 6.37 1.49
CA THR A 206 -11.34 7.65 2.15
C THR A 206 -12.39 8.54 1.49
N ALA A 207 -12.75 8.25 0.22
CA ALA A 207 -13.73 9.00 -0.54
C ALA A 207 -14.36 8.14 -1.65
N GLY A 208 -15.48 8.61 -2.21
CA GLY A 208 -16.19 7.95 -3.32
C GLY A 208 -17.31 7.03 -2.84
N ASP A 209 -17.80 6.21 -3.76
CA ASP A 209 -18.98 5.36 -3.54
C ASP A 209 -18.63 3.98 -2.99
N ASP A 210 -17.41 3.52 -3.19
CA ASP A 210 -16.97 2.22 -2.71
C ASP A 210 -16.44 2.30 -1.27
N TRP A 211 -16.78 1.29 -0.47
CA TRP A 211 -16.28 1.13 0.90
C TRP A 211 -14.88 0.50 0.94
N VAL A 212 -14.58 -0.38 0.00
CA VAL A 212 -13.31 -1.10 -0.13
C VAL A 212 -12.86 -1.15 -1.58
N ARG A 213 -11.54 -1.18 -1.82
CA ARG A 213 -10.89 -1.34 -3.13
C ARG A 213 -9.95 -2.54 -3.09
N PRO A 214 -10.47 -3.78 -3.26
CA PRO A 214 -9.68 -5.01 -3.05
C PRO A 214 -8.40 -5.08 -3.88
N ALA A 215 -8.41 -4.57 -5.11
CA ALA A 215 -7.24 -4.57 -5.99
C ALA A 215 -6.03 -3.84 -5.37
N LEU A 216 -6.25 -2.68 -4.71
CA LEU A 216 -5.16 -1.99 -4.00
C LEU A 216 -4.62 -2.80 -2.82
N CYS A 217 -5.50 -3.50 -2.08
CA CYS A 217 -5.05 -4.38 -1.01
C CYS A 217 -4.19 -5.53 -1.55
N GLU A 218 -4.57 -6.12 -2.69
CA GLU A 218 -3.83 -7.19 -3.36
C GLU A 218 -2.45 -6.72 -3.82
N ASP A 219 -2.37 -5.53 -4.44
CA ASP A 219 -1.09 -4.94 -4.87
C ASP A 219 -0.19 -4.62 -3.67
N ALA A 220 -0.72 -4.01 -2.61
CA ALA A 220 0.05 -3.74 -1.40
C ALA A 220 0.54 -5.03 -0.72
N LEU A 221 -0.31 -6.06 -0.64
CA LEU A 221 0.07 -7.38 -0.13
C LEU A 221 1.18 -8.01 -0.96
N ARG A 222 1.08 -7.94 -2.28
CA ARG A 222 2.12 -8.46 -3.19
C ARG A 222 3.45 -7.75 -2.96
N LEU A 223 3.46 -6.41 -2.87
CA LEU A 223 4.66 -5.64 -2.56
C LEU A 223 5.23 -5.97 -1.17
N GLY A 224 4.38 -6.04 -0.15
CA GLY A 224 4.80 -6.39 1.20
C GLY A 224 5.44 -7.78 1.28
N ARG A 225 4.89 -8.77 0.56
CA ARG A 225 5.45 -10.13 0.46
C ARG A 225 6.82 -10.15 -0.23
N ILE A 226 6.99 -9.38 -1.30
CA ILE A 226 8.28 -9.23 -1.98
C ILE A 226 9.33 -8.67 -1.01
N VAL A 227 8.98 -7.59 -0.28
CA VAL A 227 9.91 -7.02 0.71
C VAL A 227 10.24 -8.03 1.82
N ALA A 228 9.23 -8.80 2.30
CA ALA A 228 9.45 -9.82 3.33
C ALA A 228 10.32 -11.00 2.88
N GLU A 229 10.26 -11.36 1.60
CA GLU A 229 11.13 -12.37 0.99
C GLU A 229 12.56 -11.86 0.85
N LEU A 230 12.74 -10.60 0.41
CA LEU A 230 14.04 -9.97 0.20
C LEU A 230 14.71 -9.50 1.51
N MET A 231 13.91 -9.22 2.54
CA MET A 231 14.37 -8.76 3.86
C MET A 231 13.75 -9.61 5.00
N PRO A 232 14.05 -10.92 5.05
CA PRO A 232 13.36 -11.87 5.91
C PRO A 232 13.63 -11.68 7.41
N ASN A 233 14.66 -10.91 7.77
CA ASN A 233 15.10 -10.70 9.14
C ASN A 233 14.67 -9.35 9.74
N GLU A 234 13.87 -8.57 9.00
CA GLU A 234 13.35 -7.31 9.47
C GLU A 234 11.96 -7.51 10.12
N SER A 235 11.88 -7.37 11.47
CA SER A 235 10.65 -7.66 12.21
C SER A 235 9.47 -6.80 11.77
N GLU A 236 9.68 -5.52 11.49
CA GLU A 236 8.61 -4.61 11.04
C GLU A 236 8.10 -4.92 9.63
N VAL A 237 8.93 -5.49 8.77
CA VAL A 237 8.48 -6.00 7.47
C VAL A 237 7.53 -7.18 7.67
N GLN A 238 7.90 -8.13 8.51
CA GLN A 238 7.04 -9.27 8.87
C GLN A 238 5.77 -8.80 9.60
N GLY A 239 5.88 -7.79 10.47
CA GLY A 239 4.76 -7.15 11.17
C GLY A 239 3.77 -6.50 10.20
N LEU A 240 4.25 -5.75 9.20
CA LEU A 240 3.39 -5.15 8.18
C LEU A 240 2.67 -6.20 7.33
N VAL A 241 3.38 -7.25 6.90
CA VAL A 241 2.75 -8.35 6.15
C VAL A 241 1.69 -9.05 7.00
N ALA A 242 1.99 -9.33 8.28
CA ALA A 242 1.04 -9.91 9.21
C ALA A 242 -0.24 -9.05 9.35
N LEU A 243 -0.06 -7.74 9.54
CA LEU A 243 -1.16 -6.78 9.63
C LEU A 243 -2.05 -6.81 8.37
N MET A 244 -1.43 -6.69 7.20
CA MET A 244 -2.15 -6.66 5.93
C MET A 244 -2.86 -7.99 5.62
N GLU A 245 -2.23 -9.15 5.85
CA GLU A 245 -2.83 -10.46 5.64
C GLU A 245 -4.07 -10.65 6.53
N ILE A 246 -3.96 -10.32 7.84
CA ILE A 246 -5.08 -10.43 8.79
C ILE A 246 -6.20 -9.46 8.42
N GLN A 247 -5.88 -8.22 8.05
CA GLN A 247 -6.88 -7.24 7.64
C GLN A 247 -7.57 -7.65 6.33
N ALA A 248 -6.80 -8.07 5.32
CA ALA A 248 -7.33 -8.49 4.02
C ALA A 248 -8.24 -9.71 4.12
N SER A 249 -8.01 -10.60 5.10
CA SER A 249 -8.86 -11.77 5.34
C SER A 249 -10.34 -11.41 5.52
N ARG A 250 -10.62 -10.18 5.99
CA ARG A 250 -11.97 -9.69 6.30
C ARG A 250 -12.65 -8.96 5.15
N LEU A 251 -11.97 -8.69 4.04
CA LEU A 251 -12.50 -7.85 2.95
C LEU A 251 -13.89 -8.27 2.49
N ARG A 252 -14.13 -9.58 2.33
CA ARG A 252 -15.42 -10.13 1.92
C ARG A 252 -16.52 -9.98 2.98
N ALA A 253 -16.15 -9.92 4.26
CA ALA A 253 -17.07 -9.77 5.37
C ALA A 253 -17.38 -8.31 5.72
N ARG A 254 -16.58 -7.36 5.18
CA ARG A 254 -16.73 -5.92 5.41
C ARG A 254 -17.86 -5.29 4.60
N VAL A 255 -18.36 -6.01 3.60
CA VAL A 255 -19.36 -5.50 2.66
C VAL A 255 -20.55 -6.46 2.69
N GLY A 256 -21.74 -5.92 2.91
CA GLY A 256 -22.99 -6.62 2.86
C GLY A 256 -23.49 -6.83 1.43
N PRO A 257 -24.64 -7.51 1.25
CA PRO A 257 -25.17 -7.88 -0.07
C PRO A 257 -25.46 -6.68 -0.99
N SER A 258 -25.83 -5.52 -0.43
CA SER A 258 -26.14 -4.29 -1.17
C SER A 258 -24.95 -3.33 -1.25
N GLY A 259 -23.74 -3.78 -0.83
CA GLY A 259 -22.53 -2.95 -0.79
C GLY A 259 -22.41 -2.07 0.46
N GLU A 260 -23.29 -2.22 1.44
CA GLU A 260 -23.26 -1.51 2.70
C GLU A 260 -22.09 -1.94 3.58
N PRO A 261 -21.50 -1.01 4.37
CA PRO A 261 -20.46 -1.32 5.33
C PRO A 261 -20.96 -2.23 6.46
N VAL A 262 -20.24 -3.30 6.76
CA VAL A 262 -20.49 -4.18 7.91
C VAL A 262 -19.44 -3.92 8.98
N LEU A 263 -19.89 -3.50 10.18
CA LEU A 263 -19.00 -3.21 11.30
C LEU A 263 -18.30 -4.48 11.80
N LEU A 264 -17.10 -4.34 12.37
CA LEU A 264 -16.24 -5.47 12.74
C LEU A 264 -16.93 -6.50 13.64
N LEU A 265 -17.74 -6.04 14.59
CA LEU A 265 -18.45 -6.93 15.53
C LEU A 265 -19.61 -7.68 14.88
N ASP A 266 -20.17 -7.12 13.81
CA ASP A 266 -21.31 -7.68 13.07
C ASP A 266 -20.86 -8.56 11.90
N GLN A 267 -19.53 -8.64 11.64
CA GLN A 267 -19.00 -9.46 10.56
C GLN A 267 -19.15 -10.95 10.84
N ASP A 268 -19.67 -11.66 9.85
CA ASP A 268 -19.62 -13.13 9.84
C ASP A 268 -18.18 -13.60 9.67
N ARG A 269 -17.59 -14.14 10.72
CA ARG A 269 -16.22 -14.65 10.74
C ARG A 269 -16.03 -15.90 9.87
N GLY A 270 -17.10 -16.61 9.54
CA GLY A 270 -17.07 -17.71 8.57
C GLY A 270 -16.75 -17.25 7.16
N ARG A 271 -16.97 -15.96 6.83
CA ARG A 271 -16.62 -15.33 5.56
C ARG A 271 -15.18 -14.81 5.51
N TRP A 272 -14.44 -14.87 6.62
CA TRP A 272 -13.03 -14.46 6.64
C TRP A 272 -12.19 -15.49 5.89
N ASP A 273 -11.18 -15.04 5.17
CA ASP A 273 -10.23 -15.92 4.52
C ASP A 273 -9.25 -16.52 5.54
N HIS A 274 -9.52 -17.77 5.93
CA HIS A 274 -8.72 -18.47 6.93
C HIS A 274 -7.29 -18.79 6.46
N VAL A 275 -7.02 -18.79 5.14
CA VAL A 275 -5.65 -18.93 4.63
C VAL A 275 -4.87 -17.66 4.95
N LEU A 276 -5.43 -16.50 4.66
CA LEU A 276 -4.83 -15.21 5.01
C LEU A 276 -4.67 -15.04 6.53
N VAL A 277 -5.67 -15.45 7.34
CA VAL A 277 -5.55 -15.43 8.80
C VAL A 277 -4.34 -16.26 9.26
N ARG A 278 -4.22 -17.51 8.80
CA ARG A 278 -3.09 -18.38 9.20
C ARG A 278 -1.74 -17.81 8.78
N ARG A 279 -1.64 -17.29 7.55
CA ARG A 279 -0.42 -16.66 7.03
C ARG A 279 -0.03 -15.44 7.84
N GLY A 280 -0.98 -14.57 8.14
CA GLY A 280 -0.77 -13.37 8.94
C GLY A 280 -0.34 -13.70 10.38
N LEU A 281 -0.96 -14.70 11.02
CA LEU A 281 -0.54 -15.15 12.35
C LEU A 281 0.86 -15.78 12.34
N ALA A 282 1.24 -16.50 11.28
CA ALA A 282 2.59 -17.04 11.13
C ALA A 282 3.62 -15.93 10.91
N ALA A 283 3.31 -14.92 10.10
CA ALA A 283 4.18 -13.76 9.89
C ALA A 283 4.35 -12.96 11.20
N LEU A 284 3.29 -12.79 12.00
CA LEU A 284 3.38 -12.16 13.33
C LEU A 284 4.30 -12.95 14.27
N ALA A 285 4.12 -14.25 14.34
CA ALA A 285 4.99 -15.11 15.17
C ALA A 285 6.47 -15.01 14.72
N ARG A 286 6.72 -14.91 13.42
CA ARG A 286 8.06 -14.66 12.89
C ARG A 286 8.58 -13.28 13.32
N ALA A 287 7.79 -12.22 13.21
CA ALA A 287 8.18 -10.88 13.65
C ALA A 287 8.57 -10.87 15.14
N GLU A 288 7.79 -11.54 15.97
CA GLU A 288 8.04 -11.68 17.41
C GLU A 288 9.32 -12.51 17.69
N SER A 289 9.59 -13.56 16.90
CA SER A 289 10.77 -14.43 17.08
C SER A 289 12.09 -13.79 16.66
N LEU A 290 12.06 -12.79 15.77
CA LEU A 290 13.27 -12.07 15.35
C LEU A 290 13.86 -11.20 16.46
N GLY A 291 13.10 -10.92 17.52
CA GLY A 291 13.54 -10.13 18.66
C GLY A 291 13.73 -8.65 18.34
N GLY A 292 14.31 -7.92 19.30
CA GLY A 292 14.50 -6.48 19.19
C GLY A 292 13.32 -5.68 19.73
N ALA A 293 13.30 -4.37 19.48
CA ALA A 293 12.19 -3.50 19.86
C ALA A 293 10.98 -3.78 18.94
N ILE A 294 9.84 -4.04 19.55
CA ILE A 294 8.59 -4.21 18.81
C ILE A 294 8.19 -2.85 18.22
N GLY A 295 8.05 -2.79 16.91
CA GLY A 295 7.70 -1.57 16.23
C GLY A 295 6.18 -1.41 15.98
N PRO A 296 5.77 -0.31 15.34
CA PRO A 296 4.36 0.05 15.20
C PRO A 296 3.55 -0.92 14.35
N TYR A 297 4.12 -1.51 13.31
CA TYR A 297 3.37 -2.46 12.47
C TYR A 297 3.18 -3.80 13.17
N THR A 298 4.19 -4.28 13.90
CA THR A 298 4.08 -5.49 14.70
C THR A 298 3.05 -5.34 15.82
N LEU A 299 2.98 -4.19 16.51
CA LEU A 299 1.94 -3.91 17.50
C LEU A 299 0.53 -3.87 16.87
N GLN A 300 0.36 -3.22 15.72
CA GLN A 300 -0.90 -3.20 15.00
C GLN A 300 -1.32 -4.60 14.52
N ALA A 301 -0.36 -5.41 14.06
CA ALA A 301 -0.60 -6.81 13.72
C ALA A 301 -1.06 -7.64 14.93
N ALA A 302 -0.45 -7.42 16.10
CA ALA A 302 -0.85 -8.08 17.33
C ALA A 302 -2.29 -7.70 17.76
N ILE A 303 -2.67 -6.42 17.59
CA ILE A 303 -4.06 -5.97 17.79
C ILE A 303 -5.01 -6.69 16.82
N ALA A 304 -4.68 -6.71 15.53
CA ALA A 304 -5.48 -7.42 14.53
C ALA A 304 -5.58 -8.93 14.83
N ALA A 305 -4.51 -9.54 15.33
CA ALA A 305 -4.47 -10.94 15.73
C ALA A 305 -5.41 -11.27 16.91
N CYS A 306 -5.65 -10.34 17.84
CA CYS A 306 -6.64 -10.54 18.90
C CYS A 306 -8.04 -10.78 18.33
N HIS A 307 -8.41 -10.04 17.27
CA HIS A 307 -9.66 -10.26 16.57
C HIS A 307 -9.68 -11.57 15.76
N ALA A 308 -8.56 -11.91 15.12
CA ALA A 308 -8.47 -13.10 14.27
C ALA A 308 -8.44 -14.42 15.05
N ARG A 309 -7.95 -14.40 16.30
CA ARG A 309 -7.93 -15.58 17.19
C ARG A 309 -9.26 -15.85 17.85
N ALA A 310 -10.10 -14.83 18.05
CA ALA A 310 -11.43 -14.97 18.64
C ALA A 310 -12.40 -15.62 17.65
N ARG A 311 -13.19 -16.61 18.09
CA ARG A 311 -14.19 -17.29 17.25
C ARG A 311 -15.42 -16.42 17.03
N THR A 312 -15.78 -15.62 18.03
CA THR A 312 -16.91 -14.68 18.02
C THR A 312 -16.45 -13.28 18.41
N GLY A 313 -17.26 -12.27 18.14
CA GLY A 313 -16.96 -10.89 18.56
C GLY A 313 -16.83 -10.74 20.08
N SER A 314 -17.62 -11.50 20.83
CA SER A 314 -17.62 -11.48 22.31
C SER A 314 -16.38 -12.12 22.93
N GLU A 315 -15.69 -13.03 22.23
CA GLU A 315 -14.44 -13.65 22.70
C GLU A 315 -13.19 -12.82 22.42
N THR A 316 -13.34 -11.63 21.82
CA THR A 316 -12.20 -10.75 21.54
C THR A 316 -11.58 -10.26 22.84
N ASP A 317 -10.26 -10.43 22.99
CA ASP A 317 -9.50 -9.98 24.16
C ASP A 317 -9.26 -8.45 24.10
N TRP A 318 -10.29 -7.71 24.50
CA TRP A 318 -10.27 -6.25 24.48
C TRP A 318 -9.31 -5.66 25.51
N ALA A 319 -9.06 -6.34 26.62
CA ALA A 319 -8.09 -5.89 27.62
C ALA A 319 -6.68 -5.91 27.03
N ARG A 320 -6.33 -6.99 26.31
CA ARG A 320 -5.06 -7.09 25.57
C ARG A 320 -4.96 -6.04 24.49
N ILE A 321 -6.03 -5.79 23.72
CA ILE A 321 -6.07 -4.76 22.68
C ILE A 321 -5.80 -3.37 23.30
N ALA A 322 -6.44 -3.04 24.42
CA ALA A 322 -6.21 -1.76 25.12
C ALA A 322 -4.76 -1.61 25.59
N ALA A 323 -4.14 -2.69 26.11
CA ALA A 323 -2.73 -2.70 26.48
C ALA A 323 -1.80 -2.49 25.27
N LEU A 324 -2.08 -3.16 24.15
CA LEU A 324 -1.30 -3.02 22.91
C LEU A 324 -1.42 -1.61 22.32
N TYR A 325 -2.61 -0.98 22.34
CA TYR A 325 -2.76 0.42 21.97
C TYR A 325 -2.02 1.37 22.90
N SER A 326 -1.94 1.07 24.20
CA SER A 326 -1.16 1.86 25.15
C SER A 326 0.33 1.81 24.82
N ALA A 327 0.86 0.63 24.46
CA ALA A 327 2.24 0.49 24.00
C ALA A 327 2.47 1.23 22.67
N LEU A 328 1.52 1.13 21.72
CA LEU A 328 1.60 1.82 20.44
C LEU A 328 1.59 3.35 20.60
N ALA A 329 0.76 3.88 21.51
CA ALA A 329 0.69 5.31 21.82
C ALA A 329 1.99 5.85 22.43
N GLN A 330 2.70 5.04 23.23
CA GLN A 330 4.02 5.41 23.76
C GLN A 330 5.10 5.43 22.66
N LEU A 331 5.03 4.50 21.71
CA LEU A 331 5.99 4.39 20.63
C LEU A 331 5.75 5.45 19.53
N THR A 332 4.49 5.70 19.21
CA THR A 332 4.06 6.62 18.16
C THR A 332 2.90 7.49 18.69
N PRO A 333 3.19 8.58 19.41
CA PRO A 333 2.16 9.47 19.90
C PRO A 333 1.30 10.02 18.76
N SER A 334 0.00 9.72 18.79
CA SER A 334 -0.96 10.16 17.75
C SER A 334 -2.37 10.24 18.34
N PRO A 335 -3.10 11.34 18.12
CA PRO A 335 -4.50 11.45 18.54
C PRO A 335 -5.40 10.38 17.93
N ILE A 336 -5.07 9.86 16.73
CA ILE A 336 -5.80 8.75 16.10
C ILE A 336 -5.59 7.44 16.88
N ILE A 337 -4.36 7.16 17.31
CA ILE A 337 -4.05 6.00 18.13
C ILE A 337 -4.79 6.09 19.48
N GLU A 338 -4.83 7.27 20.09
CA GLU A 338 -5.57 7.51 21.32
C GLU A 338 -7.08 7.31 21.14
N LEU A 339 -7.66 7.74 20.02
CA LEU A 339 -9.06 7.49 19.69
C LEU A 339 -9.34 5.98 19.56
N ASN A 340 -8.48 5.23 18.90
CA ASN A 340 -8.61 3.77 18.79
C ASN A 340 -8.42 3.07 20.16
N ARG A 341 -7.50 3.59 20.99
CA ARG A 341 -7.33 3.13 22.38
C ARG A 341 -8.59 3.35 23.20
N ALA A 342 -9.26 4.49 23.03
CA ALA A 342 -10.53 4.79 23.70
C ALA A 342 -11.61 3.76 23.37
N VAL A 343 -11.71 3.32 22.10
CA VAL A 343 -12.64 2.26 21.70
C VAL A 343 -12.30 0.95 22.41
N ALA A 344 -11.03 0.58 22.46
CA ALA A 344 -10.59 -0.65 23.15
C ALA A 344 -10.86 -0.60 24.66
N ILE A 345 -10.63 0.56 25.29
CA ILE A 345 -10.95 0.81 26.70
C ILE A 345 -12.47 0.70 26.93
N ALA A 346 -13.29 1.28 26.04
CA ALA A 346 -14.75 1.19 26.15
C ALA A 346 -15.24 -0.27 26.08
N MET A 347 -14.64 -1.06 25.22
CA MET A 347 -14.99 -2.46 25.07
C MET A 347 -14.51 -3.33 26.24
N ALA A 348 -13.37 -3.00 26.85
CA ALA A 348 -12.79 -3.75 27.96
C ALA A 348 -13.39 -3.36 29.33
N PHE A 349 -13.65 -2.06 29.54
CA PHE A 349 -13.96 -1.51 30.84
C PHE A 349 -15.29 -0.71 30.90
N GLY A 350 -16.03 -0.73 29.80
CA GLY A 350 -17.34 -0.07 29.69
C GLY A 350 -17.30 1.27 28.96
N PRO A 351 -18.45 1.67 28.36
CA PRO A 351 -18.52 2.84 27.48
C PRO A 351 -18.19 4.16 28.18
N ALA A 352 -18.45 4.29 29.50
CA ALA A 352 -18.11 5.48 30.26
C ALA A 352 -16.61 5.75 30.33
N ALA A 353 -15.79 4.69 30.52
CA ALA A 353 -14.34 4.78 30.55
C ALA A 353 -13.76 5.22 29.19
N GLY A 354 -14.29 4.68 28.09
CA GLY A 354 -13.89 5.10 26.74
C GLY A 354 -14.31 6.54 26.44
N LEU A 355 -15.53 6.96 26.85
CA LEU A 355 -16.03 8.30 26.62
C LEU A 355 -15.15 9.36 27.31
N GLN A 356 -14.67 9.08 28.51
CA GLN A 356 -13.74 9.98 29.23
C GLN A 356 -12.47 10.26 28.41
N VAL A 357 -11.90 9.24 27.74
CA VAL A 357 -10.72 9.40 26.87
C VAL A 357 -11.09 10.22 25.63
N VAL A 358 -12.23 9.91 25.00
CA VAL A 358 -12.71 10.64 23.79
C VAL A 358 -12.99 12.11 24.11
N ASP A 359 -13.62 12.42 25.24
CA ASP A 359 -13.89 13.81 25.66
C ASP A 359 -12.59 14.59 25.83
N GLY A 360 -11.49 13.97 26.27
CA GLY A 360 -10.16 14.59 26.30
C GLY A 360 -9.58 14.94 24.91
N LEU A 361 -10.05 14.27 23.86
CA LEU A 361 -9.61 14.51 22.48
C LEU A 361 -10.44 15.58 21.75
N MET A 362 -11.55 16.05 22.32
CA MET A 362 -12.44 17.01 21.65
C MET A 362 -11.78 18.37 21.36
N ALA A 363 -10.78 18.75 22.14
CA ALA A 363 -10.02 19.99 21.95
C ALA A 363 -8.83 19.83 20.99
N GLU A 364 -8.54 18.63 20.50
CA GLU A 364 -7.38 18.34 19.64
C GLU A 364 -7.57 18.92 18.23
N PRO A 365 -6.76 19.93 17.81
CA PRO A 365 -6.98 20.62 16.54
C PRO A 365 -6.87 19.69 15.32
N SER A 366 -6.00 18.69 15.37
CA SER A 366 -5.78 17.75 14.28
C SER A 366 -7.00 16.84 14.01
N LEU A 367 -7.87 16.64 15.02
CA LEU A 367 -9.09 15.85 14.91
C LEU A 367 -10.34 16.67 14.61
N LYS A 368 -10.27 17.99 14.49
CA LYS A 368 -11.42 18.87 14.27
C LYS A 368 -12.30 18.45 13.08
N ASN A 369 -11.66 18.04 11.97
CA ASN A 369 -12.32 17.62 10.75
C ASN A 369 -12.26 16.10 10.54
N TYR A 370 -11.89 15.34 11.56
CA TYR A 370 -11.78 13.89 11.49
C TYR A 370 -13.10 13.24 11.91
N HIS A 371 -13.86 12.77 10.95
CA HIS A 371 -15.23 12.26 11.14
C HIS A 371 -15.33 11.10 12.14
N LEU A 372 -14.26 10.31 12.34
CA LEU A 372 -14.28 9.19 13.28
C LEU A 372 -14.32 9.65 14.74
N LEU A 373 -13.84 10.86 15.08
CA LEU A 373 -13.95 11.34 16.45
C LEU A 373 -15.42 11.48 16.89
N PRO A 374 -16.28 12.26 16.19
CA PRO A 374 -17.70 12.31 16.54
C PRO A 374 -18.42 10.98 16.31
N SER A 375 -18.00 10.14 15.36
CA SER A 375 -18.58 8.80 15.16
C SER A 375 -18.39 7.90 16.39
N VAL A 376 -17.18 7.84 16.93
CA VAL A 376 -16.86 7.04 18.13
C VAL A 376 -17.58 7.62 19.36
N ARG A 377 -17.57 8.97 19.50
CA ARG A 377 -18.28 9.63 20.61
C ARG A 377 -19.77 9.31 20.58
N GLY A 378 -20.41 9.41 19.41
CA GLY A 378 -21.82 9.08 19.20
C GLY A 378 -22.14 7.61 19.53
N ASP A 379 -21.25 6.67 19.17
CA ASP A 379 -21.39 5.26 19.52
C ASP A 379 -21.38 5.03 21.04
N LEU A 380 -20.44 5.66 21.75
CA LEU A 380 -20.33 5.54 23.20
C LEU A 380 -21.51 6.17 23.93
N LEU A 381 -21.98 7.33 23.46
CA LEU A 381 -23.17 8.00 23.98
C LEU A 381 -24.43 7.16 23.78
N THR A 382 -24.57 6.50 22.60
CA THR A 382 -25.67 5.57 22.33
C THR A 382 -25.68 4.41 23.34
N LYS A 383 -24.52 3.81 23.62
CA LYS A 383 -24.36 2.72 24.59
C LYS A 383 -24.65 3.16 26.05
N LEU A 384 -24.55 4.47 26.34
CA LEU A 384 -24.89 5.07 27.64
C LEU A 384 -26.34 5.53 27.73
N GLY A 385 -27.15 5.38 26.67
CA GLY A 385 -28.54 5.85 26.63
C GLY A 385 -28.68 7.37 26.44
N ARG A 386 -27.59 8.10 26.11
CA ARG A 386 -27.57 9.56 25.88
C ARG A 386 -27.92 9.86 24.42
N TYR A 387 -29.13 9.51 24.00
CA TYR A 387 -29.53 9.42 22.60
C TYR A 387 -29.51 10.76 21.84
N ASP A 388 -29.92 11.87 22.48
CA ASP A 388 -29.93 13.19 21.83
C ASP A 388 -28.52 13.68 21.53
N GLU A 389 -27.59 13.49 22.45
CA GLU A 389 -26.18 13.83 22.25
C GLU A 389 -25.54 12.88 21.23
N ALA A 390 -25.88 11.59 21.25
CA ALA A 390 -25.40 10.62 20.29
C ALA A 390 -25.82 10.99 18.86
N ARG A 391 -27.09 11.39 18.66
CA ARG A 391 -27.62 11.83 17.39
C ARG A 391 -26.82 13.01 16.84
N ALA A 392 -26.63 14.06 17.64
CA ALA A 392 -25.90 15.25 17.23
C ALA A 392 -24.46 14.92 16.77
N GLU A 393 -23.77 14.03 17.47
CA GLU A 393 -22.42 13.60 17.10
C GLU A 393 -22.40 12.74 15.83
N LEU A 394 -23.37 11.84 15.62
CA LEU A 394 -23.47 11.02 14.41
C LEU A 394 -23.81 11.86 13.18
N GLU A 395 -24.71 12.87 13.29
CA GLU A 395 -25.01 13.83 12.24
C GLU A 395 -23.75 14.66 11.89
N ARG A 396 -23.02 15.11 12.89
CA ARG A 396 -21.73 15.80 12.70
C ARG A 396 -20.72 14.91 11.97
N ALA A 397 -20.59 13.64 12.38
CA ALA A 397 -19.71 12.69 11.70
C ALA A 397 -20.11 12.52 10.22
N ALA A 398 -21.42 12.39 9.94
CA ALA A 398 -21.94 12.27 8.58
C ALA A 398 -21.66 13.51 7.71
N SER A 399 -21.60 14.71 8.31
CA SER A 399 -21.25 15.93 7.59
C SER A 399 -19.76 16.03 7.21
N LEU A 400 -18.89 15.33 7.94
CA LEU A 400 -17.44 15.39 7.77
C LEU A 400 -16.90 14.30 6.82
N THR A 401 -17.58 13.15 6.73
CA THR A 401 -17.10 12.07 5.85
C THR A 401 -17.34 12.38 4.38
N LYS A 402 -16.37 12.02 3.53
CA LYS A 402 -16.45 12.12 2.07
C LYS A 402 -16.90 10.81 1.40
N ASN A 403 -17.00 9.72 2.16
CA ASN A 403 -17.47 8.43 1.66
C ASN A 403 -18.99 8.36 1.76
N VAL A 404 -19.66 8.08 0.64
CA VAL A 404 -21.14 8.08 0.56
C VAL A 404 -21.75 6.95 1.39
N ARG A 405 -21.16 5.76 1.37
CA ARG A 405 -21.65 4.58 2.12
C ARG A 405 -21.54 4.81 3.63
N GLU A 406 -20.42 5.37 4.07
CA GLU A 406 -20.22 5.70 5.47
C GLU A 406 -21.18 6.78 5.97
N ARG A 407 -21.43 7.83 5.14
CA ARG A 407 -22.42 8.86 5.45
C ARG A 407 -23.80 8.27 5.66
N THR A 408 -24.24 7.38 4.78
CA THR A 408 -25.55 6.71 4.91
C THR A 408 -25.61 5.92 6.20
N LEU A 409 -24.61 5.12 6.53
CA LEU A 409 -24.54 4.36 7.79
C LEU A 409 -24.66 5.26 9.01
N LEU A 410 -23.95 6.41 9.03
CA LEU A 410 -23.97 7.34 10.15
C LEU A 410 -25.35 8.01 10.34
N LEU A 411 -26.01 8.38 9.24
CA LEU A 411 -27.36 8.94 9.28
C LEU A 411 -28.40 7.92 9.74
N ASP A 412 -28.31 6.67 9.29
CA ASP A 412 -29.19 5.59 9.75
C ASP A 412 -29.06 5.34 11.25
N ARG A 413 -27.83 5.41 11.78
CA ARG A 413 -27.55 5.32 13.22
C ARG A 413 -28.09 6.52 13.99
N ALA A 414 -27.98 7.74 13.46
CA ALA A 414 -28.55 8.93 14.05
C ALA A 414 -30.08 8.82 14.15
N ALA A 415 -30.74 8.37 13.08
CA ALA A 415 -32.19 8.13 13.08
C ALA A 415 -32.61 7.03 14.06
N ALA A 416 -31.78 6.00 14.27
CA ALA A 416 -32.02 4.99 15.30
C ALA A 416 -31.98 5.58 16.72
N CYS A 417 -31.08 6.51 17.02
CA CYS A 417 -31.03 7.22 18.29
C CYS A 417 -32.32 8.02 18.56
N GLU A 418 -32.83 8.72 17.54
CA GLU A 418 -34.10 9.47 17.64
C GLU A 418 -35.28 8.56 18.02
N ARG A 419 -35.38 7.40 17.36
CA ARG A 419 -36.42 6.40 17.69
C ARG A 419 -36.28 5.85 19.11
N SER A 420 -35.06 5.74 19.62
CA SER A 420 -34.79 5.22 20.96
C SER A 420 -35.09 6.29 22.03
N ALA A 421 -34.75 7.57 21.79
CA ALA A 421 -35.09 8.68 22.67
C ALA A 421 -36.60 8.86 22.83
N ALA A 422 -37.38 8.67 21.76
CA ALA A 422 -38.85 8.74 21.81
C ALA A 422 -39.54 7.60 22.61
N ARG A 423 -38.81 6.53 22.96
CA ARG A 423 -39.30 5.35 23.70
C ARG A 423 -38.84 5.33 25.15
N SER A 424 -37.88 6.17 25.54
CA SER A 424 -37.34 6.32 26.89
C SER A 424 -38.10 7.37 27.69
#